data_62f0813c342d2381965a565b5e897160
#
_entry.id   62f0813c342d2381965a565b5e897160
#
_cell.length_a   1.000
_cell.length_b   1.000
_cell.length_c   1.000
_cell.angle_alpha   90.00
_cell.angle_beta   90.00
_cell.angle_gamma   90.00
#
_symmetry.space_group_name_H-M   'P 1'
#
loop_
_entity.id
_entity.type
_entity.pdbx_description
1 polymer ?
#
loop_
_entity_poly.entity_id
_entity_poly.type
_entity_poly.pdbx_seq_one_letter_code
_entity_poly.pdbx_strand_id
1 'polypeptide(L)'
;MSKDPKVLHVVKWYPHASDPQNGIFVQKHIEATSDAPLVLGFVNSNDKLEERDGIQIYGARRMSQVAKFGALTARIALDRPDIVHFHCFAPDLLPLLWYVRLKGIKTIHTEHGSAFLKNRLPLLKGWKLMAARWYFPRLHRLTCISPALSTGLSEISGNQNINILPNIISTAAKERTSTPSSFSFCVVADVVFETKAQEIILECFQQLPRAQTELHFYGGGPDLERLQGIARTLSNVWIHGRKTNEEVLQLLPNHDALILHSHFETFGITVFEARTAGIWAISKSTFGGAPWYDDGVLIADTLEALKDEMKSLIRAEKAPVGKFDALSSESIGAEIHQLYREILG
;
A
#
# COMPACT_ATOMS: atom_id res chain seq x y z
N MET A 1 20.12 -18.21 -23.44
CA MET A 1 19.27 -17.72 -22.35
C MET A 1 19.94 -16.48 -21.80
N SER A 2 19.35 -15.28 -21.91
CA SER A 2 19.88 -14.07 -21.28
C SER A 2 19.81 -14.27 -19.77
N LYS A 3 20.90 -13.97 -19.08
CA LYS A 3 20.95 -14.00 -17.61
C LYS A 3 19.94 -12.99 -17.08
N ASP A 4 19.14 -13.35 -16.07
CA ASP A 4 18.24 -12.40 -15.44
C ASP A 4 19.01 -11.19 -14.91
N PRO A 5 18.49 -9.98 -15.08
CA PRO A 5 19.18 -8.76 -14.68
C PRO A 5 19.39 -8.72 -13.17
N LYS A 6 20.55 -8.26 -12.74
CA LYS A 6 20.84 -8.03 -11.33
C LYS A 6 20.27 -6.68 -10.90
N VAL A 7 19.27 -6.69 -10.04
CA VAL A 7 18.53 -5.49 -9.62
C VAL A 7 18.83 -5.16 -8.15
N LEU A 8 19.26 -3.93 -7.89
CA LEU A 8 19.34 -3.38 -6.53
C LEU A 8 18.10 -2.53 -6.24
N HIS A 9 17.28 -2.94 -5.30
CA HIS A 9 16.12 -2.18 -4.83
C HIS A 9 16.54 -1.18 -3.75
N VAL A 10 16.21 0.10 -3.95
CA VAL A 10 16.43 1.17 -2.98
C VAL A 10 15.06 1.61 -2.44
N VAL A 11 14.82 1.36 -1.15
CA VAL A 11 13.49 1.49 -0.56
C VAL A 11 13.44 2.51 0.56
N LYS A 12 12.30 3.20 0.70
CA LYS A 12 11.98 4.11 1.82
C LYS A 12 11.01 3.49 2.81
N TRP A 13 10.23 2.52 2.37
CA TRP A 13 9.31 1.70 3.16
C TRP A 13 9.67 0.24 2.94
N TYR A 14 9.94 -0.46 4.04
CA TYR A 14 10.25 -1.88 4.04
C TYR A 14 10.10 -2.42 5.47
N PRO A 15 9.70 -3.68 5.69
CA PRO A 15 9.62 -4.28 7.01
C PRO A 15 10.96 -4.23 7.76
N HIS A 16 10.92 -3.82 9.03
CA HIS A 16 12.10 -3.74 9.91
C HIS A 16 11.69 -4.02 11.37
N ALA A 17 12.66 -4.19 12.27
CA ALA A 17 12.43 -4.67 13.62
C ALA A 17 11.40 -3.85 14.41
N SER A 18 11.42 -2.51 14.30
CA SER A 18 10.48 -1.67 15.05
C SER A 18 9.11 -1.51 14.35
N ASP A 19 8.98 -1.87 13.07
CA ASP A 19 7.70 -1.92 12.34
C ASP A 19 7.71 -3.01 11.25
N PRO A 20 7.36 -4.25 11.60
CA PRO A 20 7.34 -5.37 10.64
C PRO A 20 6.26 -5.25 9.54
N GLN A 21 5.33 -4.31 9.69
CA GLN A 21 4.27 -4.08 8.71
C GLN A 21 4.59 -2.92 7.74
N ASN A 22 5.69 -2.19 7.98
CA ASN A 22 6.09 -1.06 7.15
C ASN A 22 6.43 -1.51 5.74
N GLY A 23 5.68 -1.05 4.74
CA GLY A 23 6.01 -1.30 3.33
C GLY A 23 5.93 -2.76 2.87
N ILE A 24 5.11 -3.61 3.49
CA ILE A 24 4.87 -5.00 3.04
C ILE A 24 4.52 -5.05 1.55
N PHE A 25 3.77 -4.08 1.03
CA PHE A 25 3.43 -4.01 -0.39
C PHE A 25 4.66 -3.78 -1.29
N VAL A 26 5.69 -3.06 -0.80
CA VAL A 26 6.98 -2.93 -1.50
C VAL A 26 7.74 -4.26 -1.45
N GLN A 27 7.77 -4.90 -0.28
CA GLN A 27 8.39 -6.22 -0.11
C GLN A 27 7.80 -7.23 -1.09
N LYS A 28 6.45 -7.33 -1.18
CA LYS A 28 5.78 -8.25 -2.12
C LYS A 28 6.18 -8.01 -3.57
N HIS A 29 6.28 -6.74 -4.02
CA HIS A 29 6.76 -6.42 -5.37
C HIS A 29 8.20 -6.89 -5.60
N ILE A 30 9.07 -6.75 -4.62
CA ILE A 30 10.47 -7.17 -4.69
C ILE A 30 10.59 -8.70 -4.74
N GLU A 31 9.91 -9.38 -3.83
CA GLU A 31 9.88 -10.85 -3.74
C GLU A 31 9.27 -11.52 -4.98
N ALA A 32 8.33 -10.85 -5.65
CA ALA A 32 7.79 -11.34 -6.92
C ALA A 32 8.81 -11.36 -8.06
N THR A 33 9.96 -10.71 -7.90
CA THR A 33 11.01 -10.64 -8.93
C THR A 33 12.25 -11.47 -8.63
N SER A 34 12.44 -11.93 -7.40
CA SER A 34 13.63 -12.71 -7.03
C SER A 34 13.46 -13.40 -5.68
N ASP A 35 13.89 -14.65 -5.60
CA ASP A 35 13.99 -15.41 -4.34
C ASP A 35 15.16 -14.93 -3.45
N ALA A 36 16.13 -14.21 -4.03
CA ALA A 36 17.29 -13.65 -3.33
C ALA A 36 17.47 -12.16 -3.68
N PRO A 37 16.57 -11.28 -3.25
CA PRO A 37 16.57 -9.89 -3.65
C PRO A 37 17.73 -9.10 -3.01
N LEU A 38 18.28 -8.13 -3.76
CA LEU A 38 19.22 -7.16 -3.25
C LEU A 38 18.44 -5.90 -2.83
N VAL A 39 18.44 -5.59 -1.54
CA VAL A 39 17.68 -4.46 -0.99
C VAL A 39 18.59 -3.55 -0.17
N LEU A 40 18.48 -2.24 -0.40
CA LEU A 40 19.08 -1.17 0.39
C LEU A 40 17.96 -0.25 0.90
N GLY A 41 17.60 -0.38 2.17
CA GLY A 41 16.51 0.36 2.80
C GLY A 41 17.00 1.55 3.62
N PHE A 42 16.32 2.69 3.50
CA PHE A 42 16.47 3.88 4.34
C PHE A 42 15.12 4.21 4.97
N VAL A 43 14.70 3.39 5.93
CA VAL A 43 13.38 3.48 6.57
C VAL A 43 13.31 4.57 7.63
N ASN A 44 12.13 5.15 7.84
CA ASN A 44 11.94 6.26 8.79
C ASN A 44 11.92 5.79 10.25
N SER A 45 13.01 5.19 10.71
CA SER A 45 13.17 4.68 12.08
C SER A 45 14.48 5.15 12.72
N ASN A 46 14.64 4.84 14.01
CA ASN A 46 15.89 4.96 14.77
C ASN A 46 16.61 3.62 14.93
N ASP A 47 16.21 2.58 14.20
CA ASP A 47 16.80 1.25 14.29
C ASP A 47 18.27 1.26 13.90
N LYS A 48 19.00 0.29 14.42
CA LYS A 48 20.35 -0.02 13.93
C LYS A 48 20.22 -0.67 12.55
N LEU A 49 21.35 -0.79 11.84
CA LEU A 49 21.45 -1.57 10.63
C LEU A 49 20.98 -3.01 10.89
N GLU A 50 20.02 -3.45 10.08
CA GLU A 50 19.65 -4.86 9.94
C GLU A 50 20.24 -5.39 8.63
N GLU A 51 20.91 -6.53 8.71
CA GLU A 51 21.51 -7.16 7.53
C GLU A 51 21.15 -8.65 7.51
N ARG A 52 20.62 -9.11 6.36
CA ARG A 52 20.28 -10.52 6.11
C ARG A 52 20.24 -10.78 4.61
N ASP A 53 20.83 -11.86 4.15
CA ASP A 53 20.68 -12.41 2.78
C ASP A 53 20.51 -11.38 1.63
N GLY A 54 21.46 -10.45 1.53
CA GLY A 54 21.42 -9.40 0.49
C GLY A 54 20.56 -8.18 0.83
N ILE A 55 19.88 -8.17 1.98
CA ILE A 55 19.03 -7.08 2.45
C ILE A 55 19.77 -6.27 3.51
N GLN A 56 19.88 -4.95 3.33
CA GLN A 56 20.43 -4.01 4.30
C GLN A 56 19.43 -2.90 4.58
N ILE A 57 18.94 -2.80 5.83
CA ILE A 57 17.94 -1.80 6.25
C ILE A 57 18.54 -0.88 7.30
N TYR A 58 18.60 0.40 6.99
CA TYR A 58 19.11 1.46 7.87
C TYR A 58 17.97 2.31 8.42
N GLY A 59 17.99 2.60 9.71
CA GLY A 59 17.17 3.63 10.33
C GLY A 59 17.61 5.02 9.87
N ALA A 60 16.89 5.60 8.94
CA ALA A 60 17.27 6.82 8.22
C ALA A 60 17.35 8.08 9.11
N ARG A 61 16.68 8.08 10.28
CA ARG A 61 16.77 9.20 11.24
C ARG A 61 18.15 9.36 11.86
N ARG A 62 18.98 8.32 11.83
CA ARG A 62 20.36 8.31 12.35
C ARG A 62 21.42 8.54 11.27
N MET A 63 21.01 8.66 10.01
CA MET A 63 21.93 8.77 8.88
C MET A 63 21.97 10.17 8.30
N SER A 64 23.18 10.71 8.14
CA SER A 64 23.42 11.87 7.29
C SER A 64 23.25 11.50 5.81
N GLN A 65 23.05 12.50 4.94
CA GLN A 65 23.00 12.30 3.50
C GLN A 65 24.29 11.67 2.94
N VAL A 66 25.44 12.05 3.52
CA VAL A 66 26.74 11.48 3.16
C VAL A 66 26.82 9.98 3.49
N ALA A 67 26.30 9.58 4.67
CA ALA A 67 26.26 8.17 5.06
C ALA A 67 25.36 7.33 4.14
N LYS A 68 24.18 7.86 3.76
CA LYS A 68 23.29 7.19 2.78
C LYS A 68 23.96 7.03 1.43
N PHE A 69 24.66 8.07 0.97
CA PHE A 69 25.43 8.04 -0.27
C PHE A 69 26.56 7.00 -0.20
N GLY A 70 27.31 6.95 0.89
CA GLY A 70 28.33 5.94 1.14
C GLY A 70 27.80 4.52 1.13
N ALA A 71 26.67 4.26 1.77
CA ALA A 71 26.01 2.95 1.75
C ALA A 71 25.62 2.52 0.33
N LEU A 72 25.01 3.42 -0.47
CA LEU A 72 24.66 3.12 -1.85
C LEU A 72 25.90 2.83 -2.72
N THR A 73 26.95 3.66 -2.61
CA THR A 73 28.17 3.47 -3.41
C THR A 73 28.87 2.16 -3.08
N ALA A 74 28.91 1.77 -1.80
CA ALA A 74 29.45 0.48 -1.37
C ALA A 74 28.65 -0.69 -1.94
N ARG A 75 27.30 -0.62 -1.89
CA ARG A 75 26.43 -1.66 -2.45
C ARG A 75 26.58 -1.78 -3.97
N ILE A 76 26.62 -0.66 -4.69
CA ILE A 76 26.84 -0.68 -6.15
C ILE A 76 28.19 -1.27 -6.52
N ALA A 77 29.26 -0.96 -5.75
CA ALA A 77 30.59 -1.51 -5.98
C ALA A 77 30.65 -3.03 -5.73
N LEU A 78 29.96 -3.50 -4.67
CA LEU A 78 29.90 -4.91 -4.30
C LEU A 78 29.04 -5.70 -5.28
N ASP A 79 27.80 -5.25 -5.50
CA ASP A 79 26.79 -6.03 -6.22
C ASP A 79 26.86 -5.86 -7.74
N ARG A 80 27.36 -4.72 -8.23
CA ARG A 80 27.42 -4.37 -9.65
C ARG A 80 26.06 -4.59 -10.36
N PRO A 81 24.98 -3.91 -9.90
CA PRO A 81 23.66 -4.13 -10.46
C PRO A 81 23.56 -3.57 -11.89
N ASP A 82 22.75 -4.23 -12.72
CA ASP A 82 22.38 -3.75 -14.05
C ASP A 82 21.31 -2.64 -13.95
N ILE A 83 20.45 -2.75 -12.92
CA ILE A 83 19.33 -1.83 -12.65
C ILE A 83 19.35 -1.41 -11.18
N VAL A 84 19.06 -0.13 -10.91
CA VAL A 84 18.64 0.34 -9.58
C VAL A 84 17.16 0.70 -9.64
N HIS A 85 16.35 0.00 -8.86
CA HIS A 85 14.91 0.21 -8.75
C HIS A 85 14.58 0.91 -7.44
N PHE A 86 14.16 2.18 -7.54
CA PHE A 86 13.76 3.00 -6.39
C PHE A 86 12.28 2.79 -6.08
N HIS A 87 11.92 2.74 -4.79
CA HIS A 87 10.53 2.68 -4.33
C HIS A 87 10.24 3.82 -3.35
N CYS A 88 9.11 4.49 -3.54
CA CYS A 88 8.63 5.58 -2.69
C CYS A 88 9.56 6.80 -2.68
N PHE A 89 9.16 7.84 -3.36
CA PHE A 89 9.96 9.05 -3.50
C PHE A 89 10.21 9.77 -2.16
N ALA A 90 11.46 10.18 -1.99
CA ALA A 90 11.87 11.16 -1.00
C ALA A 90 13.00 12.03 -1.58
N PRO A 91 13.09 13.33 -1.22
CA PRO A 91 14.10 14.23 -1.79
C PRO A 91 15.55 13.82 -1.55
N ASP A 92 15.82 13.03 -0.52
CA ASP A 92 17.15 12.47 -0.24
C ASP A 92 17.61 11.41 -1.26
N LEU A 93 16.72 10.98 -2.16
CA LEU A 93 17.06 10.12 -3.30
C LEU A 93 17.73 10.88 -4.48
N LEU A 94 17.63 12.22 -4.53
CA LEU A 94 18.17 13.00 -5.65
C LEU A 94 19.68 12.76 -5.89
N PRO A 95 20.56 12.91 -4.89
CA PRO A 95 21.99 12.64 -5.08
C PRO A 95 22.27 11.17 -5.37
N LEU A 96 21.44 10.26 -4.86
CA LEU A 96 21.58 8.83 -5.15
C LEU A 96 21.27 8.53 -6.62
N LEU A 97 20.16 9.07 -7.16
CA LEU A 97 19.81 8.95 -8.58
C LEU A 97 20.91 9.54 -9.47
N TRP A 98 21.42 10.73 -9.12
CA TRP A 98 22.49 11.37 -9.89
C TRP A 98 23.73 10.48 -9.99
N TYR A 99 24.18 9.88 -8.88
CA TYR A 99 25.33 8.97 -8.86
C TYR A 99 25.10 7.72 -9.71
N VAL A 100 23.92 7.08 -9.55
CA VAL A 100 23.54 5.87 -10.31
C VAL A 100 23.61 6.14 -11.83
N ARG A 101 23.07 7.31 -12.24
CA ARG A 101 23.11 7.72 -13.66
C ARG A 101 24.51 7.99 -14.16
N LEU A 102 25.37 8.62 -13.35
CA LEU A 102 26.81 8.83 -13.72
C LEU A 102 27.54 7.49 -13.93
N LYS A 103 27.14 6.44 -13.25
CA LYS A 103 27.68 5.09 -13.44
C LYS A 103 27.10 4.38 -14.67
N GLY A 104 26.17 4.98 -15.40
CA GLY A 104 25.52 4.38 -16.57
C GLY A 104 24.52 3.28 -16.21
N ILE A 105 24.18 3.10 -14.93
CA ILE A 105 23.27 2.08 -14.46
C ILE A 105 21.82 2.50 -14.78
N LYS A 106 21.00 1.57 -15.26
CA LYS A 106 19.59 1.84 -15.57
C LYS A 106 18.78 2.08 -14.31
N THR A 107 17.78 2.97 -14.38
CA THR A 107 16.99 3.38 -13.22
C THR A 107 15.50 3.26 -13.47
N ILE A 108 14.81 2.62 -12.52
CA ILE A 108 13.35 2.54 -12.45
C ILE A 108 12.91 3.17 -11.13
N HIS A 109 11.69 3.69 -11.09
CA HIS A 109 11.02 4.08 -9.86
C HIS A 109 9.58 3.61 -9.87
N THR A 110 9.15 2.92 -8.81
CA THR A 110 7.74 2.62 -8.54
C THR A 110 7.26 3.50 -7.38
N GLU A 111 6.25 4.34 -7.68
CA GLU A 111 5.64 5.19 -6.65
C GLU A 111 4.43 4.53 -6.02
N HIS A 112 4.38 4.53 -4.68
CA HIS A 112 3.30 3.98 -3.86
C HIS A 112 2.59 5.05 -3.01
N GLY A 113 3.25 6.20 -2.81
CA GLY A 113 2.84 7.20 -1.83
C GLY A 113 1.69 8.09 -2.30
N SER A 114 0.73 8.31 -1.41
CA SER A 114 -0.45 9.14 -1.66
C SER A 114 -0.16 10.63 -1.89
N ALA A 115 1.06 11.10 -1.60
CA ALA A 115 1.45 12.50 -1.80
C ALA A 115 1.36 12.96 -3.26
N PHE A 116 1.43 12.01 -4.20
CA PHE A 116 1.36 12.27 -5.64
C PHE A 116 -0.01 12.01 -6.27
N LEU A 117 -1.03 11.73 -5.49
CA LEU A 117 -2.41 11.80 -5.97
C LEU A 117 -2.73 13.24 -6.41
N LYS A 118 -3.42 13.43 -7.55
CA LYS A 118 -3.67 14.74 -8.14
C LYS A 118 -4.30 15.73 -7.14
N ASN A 119 -5.28 15.30 -6.37
CA ASN A 119 -5.95 16.10 -5.36
C ASN A 119 -5.07 16.46 -4.14
N ARG A 120 -3.92 15.81 -3.99
CA ARG A 120 -2.95 16.06 -2.90
C ARG A 120 -1.73 16.86 -3.34
N LEU A 121 -1.50 17.04 -4.64
CA LEU A 121 -0.36 17.81 -5.15
C LEU A 121 -0.28 19.25 -4.58
N PRO A 122 -1.39 19.98 -4.39
CA PRO A 122 -1.36 21.30 -3.79
C PRO A 122 -0.84 21.33 -2.35
N LEU A 123 -0.88 20.19 -1.64
CA LEU A 123 -0.40 20.05 -0.27
C LEU A 123 1.12 19.79 -0.18
N LEU A 124 1.76 19.47 -1.31
CA LEU A 124 3.20 19.29 -1.35
C LEU A 124 3.91 20.63 -1.12
N LYS A 125 4.84 20.65 -0.15
CA LYS A 125 5.70 21.80 0.05
C LYS A 125 6.49 22.11 -1.24
N GLY A 126 6.60 23.41 -1.63
CA GLY A 126 7.16 23.83 -2.91
C GLY A 126 8.52 23.20 -3.24
N TRP A 127 9.43 23.12 -2.27
CA TRP A 127 10.75 22.50 -2.46
C TRP A 127 10.67 20.97 -2.73
N LYS A 128 9.70 20.26 -2.12
CA LYS A 128 9.49 18.83 -2.40
C LYS A 128 8.94 18.61 -3.81
N LEU A 129 8.04 19.50 -4.23
CA LEU A 129 7.51 19.48 -5.60
C LEU A 129 8.61 19.77 -6.62
N MET A 130 9.49 20.76 -6.35
CA MET A 130 10.66 21.04 -7.20
C MET A 130 11.60 19.83 -7.28
N ALA A 131 11.88 19.18 -6.15
CA ALA A 131 12.67 17.97 -6.09
C ALA A 131 12.08 16.84 -6.93
N ALA A 132 10.76 16.62 -6.84
CA ALA A 132 10.06 15.62 -7.61
C ALA A 132 10.07 15.92 -9.13
N ARG A 133 9.83 17.18 -9.51
CA ARG A 133 9.94 17.66 -10.90
C ARG A 133 11.34 17.51 -11.50
N TRP A 134 12.36 17.58 -10.66
CA TRP A 134 13.72 17.30 -11.09
C TRP A 134 13.99 15.80 -11.20
N TYR A 135 13.48 15.01 -10.26
CA TYR A 135 13.77 13.58 -10.09
C TYR A 135 13.09 12.71 -11.17
N PHE A 136 11.76 12.76 -11.26
CA PHE A 136 10.99 11.83 -12.09
C PHE A 136 11.33 11.85 -13.58
N PRO A 137 11.54 13.02 -14.24
CA PRO A 137 11.91 13.05 -15.67
C PRO A 137 13.29 12.46 -15.97
N ARG A 138 14.12 12.22 -14.96
CA ARG A 138 15.49 11.71 -15.11
C ARG A 138 15.60 10.20 -14.94
N LEU A 139 14.53 9.53 -14.65
CA LEU A 139 14.46 8.06 -14.60
C LEU A 139 14.41 7.48 -16.03
N HIS A 140 14.93 6.27 -16.20
CA HIS A 140 14.74 5.55 -17.47
C HIS A 140 13.31 5.02 -17.58
N ARG A 141 12.68 4.64 -16.45
CA ARG A 141 11.29 4.24 -16.38
C ARG A 141 10.65 4.74 -15.07
N LEU A 142 9.45 5.32 -15.18
CA LEU A 142 8.61 5.67 -14.05
C LEU A 142 7.39 4.75 -14.06
N THR A 143 7.09 4.14 -12.92
CA THR A 143 5.93 3.29 -12.71
C THR A 143 5.19 3.70 -11.44
N CYS A 144 3.94 3.29 -11.31
CA CYS A 144 3.13 3.52 -10.11
C CYS A 144 2.07 2.43 -9.96
N ILE A 145 1.43 2.39 -8.79
CA ILE A 145 0.52 1.29 -8.44
C ILE A 145 -0.92 1.47 -8.90
N SER A 146 -1.30 2.62 -9.45
CA SER A 146 -2.69 2.84 -9.86
C SER A 146 -2.86 3.97 -10.89
N PRO A 147 -3.94 3.96 -11.69
CA PRO A 147 -4.28 5.05 -12.61
C PRO A 147 -4.46 6.40 -11.91
N ALA A 148 -5.05 6.40 -10.70
CA ALA A 148 -5.23 7.61 -9.91
C ALA A 148 -3.87 8.28 -9.58
N LEU A 149 -2.86 7.46 -9.25
CA LEU A 149 -1.51 7.94 -8.96
C LEU A 149 -0.78 8.37 -10.23
N SER A 150 -0.95 7.64 -11.33
CA SER A 150 -0.37 7.97 -12.64
C SER A 150 -0.77 9.38 -13.10
N THR A 151 -2.02 9.77 -12.90
CA THR A 151 -2.51 11.11 -13.26
C THR A 151 -1.71 12.23 -12.60
N GLY A 152 -1.46 12.14 -11.30
CA GLY A 152 -0.68 13.14 -10.57
C GLY A 152 0.81 13.12 -10.91
N LEU A 153 1.37 11.93 -11.12
CA LEU A 153 2.77 11.78 -11.55
C LEU A 153 3.01 12.32 -12.97
N SER A 154 2.05 12.14 -13.88
CA SER A 154 2.12 12.71 -15.25
C SER A 154 2.19 14.24 -15.21
N GLU A 155 1.42 14.88 -14.33
CA GLU A 155 1.43 16.33 -14.15
C GLU A 155 2.78 16.86 -13.65
N ILE A 156 3.46 16.08 -12.80
CA ILE A 156 4.77 16.47 -12.23
C ILE A 156 5.91 16.17 -13.17
N SER A 157 5.91 14.98 -13.79
CA SER A 157 7.04 14.47 -14.59
C SER A 157 6.99 14.93 -16.05
N GLY A 158 5.81 15.35 -16.55
CA GLY A 158 5.57 15.56 -17.97
C GLY A 158 5.48 14.26 -18.79
N ASN A 159 5.62 13.10 -18.15
CA ASN A 159 5.57 11.79 -18.81
C ASN A 159 4.13 11.27 -18.84
N GLN A 160 3.58 11.02 -20.04
CA GLN A 160 2.24 10.45 -20.21
C GLN A 160 2.24 8.91 -20.26
N ASN A 161 3.41 8.28 -20.40
CA ASN A 161 3.57 6.83 -20.50
C ASN A 161 4.12 6.25 -19.18
N ILE A 162 3.33 6.33 -18.12
CA ILE A 162 3.66 5.74 -16.83
C ILE A 162 3.04 4.34 -16.75
N ASN A 163 3.89 3.32 -16.61
CA ASN A 163 3.40 1.95 -16.45
C ASN A 163 2.74 1.78 -15.07
N ILE A 164 1.61 1.11 -15.05
CA ILE A 164 0.91 0.78 -13.82
C ILE A 164 1.30 -0.64 -13.42
N LEU A 165 1.87 -0.77 -12.22
CA LEU A 165 2.21 -2.02 -11.55
C LEU A 165 1.38 -2.13 -10.27
N PRO A 166 0.19 -2.72 -10.31
CA PRO A 166 -0.70 -2.80 -9.16
C PRO A 166 -0.06 -3.48 -7.96
N ASN A 167 -0.57 -3.22 -6.76
CA ASN A 167 -0.13 -3.96 -5.58
C ASN A 167 -0.53 -5.43 -5.67
N ILE A 168 0.35 -6.29 -5.20
CA ILE A 168 0.12 -7.74 -5.13
C ILE A 168 -0.81 -8.05 -3.97
N ILE A 169 -1.85 -8.82 -4.25
CA ILE A 169 -2.86 -9.23 -3.27
C ILE A 169 -2.55 -10.64 -2.76
N SER A 170 -2.59 -10.80 -1.44
CA SER A 170 -2.48 -12.11 -0.81
C SER A 170 -3.84 -12.82 -0.88
N THR A 171 -3.82 -14.06 -1.36
CA THR A 171 -5.02 -14.89 -1.53
C THR A 171 -5.13 -15.95 -0.45
N ALA A 172 -4.93 -15.61 0.81
CA ALA A 172 -5.09 -16.56 1.91
C ALA A 172 -6.55 -16.61 2.34
N ALA A 173 -7.41 -17.29 1.58
CA ALA A 173 -8.75 -17.60 2.03
C ALA A 173 -8.69 -18.70 3.09
N LYS A 174 -9.17 -18.39 4.31
CA LYS A 174 -9.49 -19.40 5.33
C LYS A 174 -11.01 -19.50 5.45
N GLU A 175 -11.49 -20.68 5.78
CA GLU A 175 -12.91 -20.88 6.07
C GLU A 175 -13.30 -20.07 7.33
N ARG A 176 -14.54 -19.62 7.35
CA ARG A 176 -15.13 -18.94 8.51
C ARG A 176 -15.12 -19.89 9.70
N THR A 177 -14.49 -19.49 10.80
CA THR A 177 -14.37 -20.31 12.01
C THR A 177 -15.49 -20.04 13.02
N SER A 178 -16.23 -18.95 12.86
CA SER A 178 -17.37 -18.57 13.72
C SER A 178 -18.49 -17.95 12.90
N THR A 179 -19.75 -18.27 13.27
CA THR A 179 -20.93 -17.60 12.68
C THR A 179 -21.43 -16.58 13.71
N PRO A 180 -21.27 -15.27 13.47
CA PRO A 180 -21.83 -14.25 14.34
C PRO A 180 -23.35 -14.38 14.42
N SER A 181 -23.93 -13.98 15.55
CA SER A 181 -25.39 -13.86 15.72
C SER A 181 -25.96 -12.61 15.06
N SER A 182 -25.09 -11.68 14.67
CA SER A 182 -25.38 -10.37 14.07
C SER A 182 -24.53 -10.19 12.81
N PHE A 183 -24.96 -9.30 11.90
CA PHE A 183 -24.17 -8.94 10.71
C PHE A 183 -22.93 -8.16 11.14
N SER A 184 -21.76 -8.69 10.79
CA SER A 184 -20.46 -8.18 11.28
C SER A 184 -19.76 -7.36 10.22
N PHE A 185 -19.60 -6.06 10.48
CA PHE A 185 -18.76 -5.17 9.70
C PHE A 185 -17.35 -5.12 10.28
N CYS A 186 -16.33 -4.94 9.43
CA CYS A 186 -14.98 -4.65 9.87
C CYS A 186 -14.35 -3.48 9.11
N VAL A 187 -13.43 -2.79 9.79
CA VAL A 187 -12.59 -1.72 9.25
C VAL A 187 -11.14 -2.10 9.55
N VAL A 188 -10.32 -2.21 8.50
CA VAL A 188 -8.89 -2.55 8.62
C VAL A 188 -8.06 -1.40 8.05
N ALA A 189 -7.57 -0.54 8.92
CA ALA A 189 -6.75 0.62 8.56
C ALA A 189 -6.05 1.21 9.79
N ASP A 190 -4.94 1.93 9.60
CA ASP A 190 -4.41 2.80 10.66
C ASP A 190 -5.48 3.78 11.13
N VAL A 191 -5.57 4.00 12.44
CA VAL A 191 -6.55 4.92 13.02
C VAL A 191 -6.02 6.35 12.92
N VAL A 192 -6.39 7.00 11.81
CA VAL A 192 -6.04 8.38 11.46
C VAL A 192 -7.27 9.05 10.85
N PHE A 193 -8.01 9.80 11.61
CA PHE A 193 -9.29 10.36 11.19
C PHE A 193 -9.18 11.25 9.96
N GLU A 194 -8.13 12.08 9.89
CA GLU A 194 -7.86 12.97 8.74
C GLU A 194 -7.75 12.21 7.40
N THR A 195 -7.37 10.92 7.43
CA THR A 195 -7.14 10.15 6.21
C THR A 195 -8.09 8.98 6.04
N LYS A 196 -8.46 8.30 7.13
CA LYS A 196 -9.22 7.04 7.11
C LYS A 196 -10.68 7.20 7.52
N ALA A 197 -11.07 8.38 8.04
CA ALA A 197 -12.46 8.76 8.29
C ALA A 197 -13.26 7.75 9.15
N GLN A 198 -12.63 7.15 10.17
CA GLN A 198 -13.29 6.16 11.03
C GLN A 198 -14.49 6.74 11.79
N GLU A 199 -14.46 8.03 12.14
CA GLU A 199 -15.57 8.72 12.78
C GLU A 199 -16.82 8.77 11.87
N ILE A 200 -16.63 8.93 10.56
CA ILE A 200 -17.71 8.93 9.58
C ILE A 200 -18.35 7.54 9.50
N ILE A 201 -17.51 6.49 9.44
CA ILE A 201 -18.00 5.09 9.43
C ILE A 201 -18.80 4.80 10.70
N LEU A 202 -18.30 5.24 11.85
CA LEU A 202 -18.97 5.04 13.13
C LEU A 202 -20.30 5.80 13.21
N GLU A 203 -20.37 7.03 12.71
CA GLU A 203 -21.60 7.82 12.62
C GLU A 203 -22.67 7.12 11.76
N CYS A 204 -22.29 6.59 10.60
CA CYS A 204 -23.18 5.82 9.75
C CYS A 204 -23.65 4.54 10.44
N PHE A 205 -22.75 3.82 11.10
CA PHE A 205 -23.04 2.57 11.80
C PHE A 205 -24.04 2.76 12.94
N GLN A 206 -23.96 3.84 13.69
CA GLN A 206 -24.89 4.13 14.80
C GLN A 206 -26.36 4.24 14.37
N GLN A 207 -26.62 4.42 13.08
CA GLN A 207 -27.98 4.49 12.53
C GLN A 207 -28.55 3.12 12.12
N LEU A 208 -27.75 2.05 12.27
CA LEU A 208 -28.19 0.68 12.00
C LEU A 208 -28.85 0.02 13.22
N PRO A 209 -29.64 -1.05 13.02
CA PRO A 209 -30.28 -1.80 14.12
C PRO A 209 -29.23 -2.44 15.03
N ARG A 210 -29.05 -1.94 16.25
CA ARG A 210 -28.00 -2.37 17.21
C ARG A 210 -28.05 -3.87 17.55
N ALA A 211 -29.24 -4.46 17.60
CA ALA A 211 -29.41 -5.87 17.94
C ALA A 211 -29.03 -6.83 16.78
N GLN A 212 -28.83 -6.30 15.58
CA GLN A 212 -28.57 -7.08 14.37
C GLN A 212 -27.21 -6.81 13.75
N THR A 213 -26.44 -5.87 14.29
CA THR A 213 -25.18 -5.43 13.67
C THR A 213 -24.07 -5.26 14.70
N GLU A 214 -22.86 -5.54 14.28
CA GLU A 214 -21.62 -5.28 15.02
C GLU A 214 -20.55 -4.66 14.11
N LEU A 215 -19.64 -3.88 14.72
CA LEU A 215 -18.55 -3.20 14.00
C LEU A 215 -17.22 -3.42 14.71
N HIS A 216 -16.22 -3.86 13.96
CA HIS A 216 -14.90 -4.19 14.46
C HIS A 216 -13.84 -3.31 13.78
N PHE A 217 -13.03 -2.60 14.56
CA PHE A 217 -11.88 -1.84 14.06
C PHE A 217 -10.58 -2.57 14.35
N TYR A 218 -9.78 -2.79 13.30
CA TYR A 218 -8.43 -3.35 13.35
C TYR A 218 -7.44 -2.31 12.85
N GLY A 219 -6.60 -1.81 13.74
CA GLY A 219 -5.59 -0.80 13.44
C GLY A 219 -5.09 -0.09 14.68
N GLY A 220 -3.93 0.51 14.57
CA GLY A 220 -3.35 1.42 15.55
C GLY A 220 -3.14 2.78 14.91
N GLY A 221 -2.85 3.80 15.69
CA GLY A 221 -2.59 5.12 15.14
C GLY A 221 -2.79 6.24 16.15
N PRO A 222 -2.53 7.48 15.76
CA PRO A 222 -2.58 8.64 16.68
C PRO A 222 -3.99 8.91 17.23
N ASP A 223 -5.05 8.54 16.49
CA ASP A 223 -6.44 8.78 16.91
C ASP A 223 -7.08 7.58 17.62
N LEU A 224 -6.30 6.52 17.96
CA LEU A 224 -6.83 5.30 18.58
C LEU A 224 -7.55 5.58 19.89
N GLU A 225 -6.95 6.34 20.80
CA GLU A 225 -7.57 6.71 22.08
C GLU A 225 -8.87 7.50 21.89
N ARG A 226 -8.91 8.39 20.90
CA ARG A 226 -10.10 9.15 20.54
C ARG A 226 -11.21 8.24 20.02
N LEU A 227 -10.88 7.28 19.14
CA LEU A 227 -11.83 6.29 18.64
C LEU A 227 -12.40 5.44 19.79
N GLN A 228 -11.53 4.97 20.70
CA GLN A 228 -11.92 4.21 21.89
C GLN A 228 -12.87 5.04 22.79
N GLY A 229 -12.59 6.33 22.97
CA GLY A 229 -13.43 7.24 23.72
C GLY A 229 -14.85 7.36 23.16
N ILE A 230 -14.98 7.52 21.84
CA ILE A 230 -16.28 7.60 21.14
C ILE A 230 -17.03 6.26 21.25
N ALA A 231 -16.33 5.14 21.03
CA ALA A 231 -16.94 3.81 21.01
C ALA A 231 -17.34 3.29 22.40
N ARG A 232 -16.83 3.87 23.49
CA ARG A 232 -17.04 3.37 24.86
C ARG A 232 -18.51 3.18 25.25
N THR A 233 -19.41 3.96 24.68
CA THR A 233 -20.85 3.90 24.96
C THR A 233 -21.63 2.97 24.01
N LEU A 234 -20.93 2.35 23.05
CA LEU A 234 -21.53 1.51 22.01
C LEU A 234 -21.25 0.05 22.31
N SER A 235 -22.27 -0.70 22.72
CA SER A 235 -22.12 -2.11 23.13
C SER A 235 -21.84 -3.08 21.99
N ASN A 236 -22.00 -2.64 20.73
CA ASN A 236 -21.82 -3.42 19.51
C ASN A 236 -20.66 -2.90 18.62
N VAL A 237 -19.67 -2.23 19.25
CA VAL A 237 -18.45 -1.75 18.59
C VAL A 237 -17.21 -2.22 19.34
N TRP A 238 -16.27 -2.85 18.63
CA TRP A 238 -15.03 -3.39 19.19
C TRP A 238 -13.81 -2.78 18.51
N ILE A 239 -12.78 -2.47 19.29
CA ILE A 239 -11.51 -1.91 18.81
C ILE A 239 -10.39 -2.84 19.25
N HIS A 240 -9.78 -3.51 18.28
CA HIS A 240 -8.83 -4.61 18.50
C HIS A 240 -7.36 -4.16 18.47
N GLY A 241 -7.08 -2.89 18.15
CA GLY A 241 -5.72 -2.41 17.98
C GLY A 241 -5.04 -2.95 16.71
N ARG A 242 -3.73 -2.73 16.61
CA ARG A 242 -2.93 -3.12 15.44
C ARG A 242 -2.82 -4.64 15.34
N LYS A 243 -2.96 -5.15 14.11
CA LYS A 243 -2.79 -6.55 13.73
C LYS A 243 -1.75 -6.66 12.63
N THR A 244 -1.08 -7.81 12.53
CA THR A 244 -0.25 -8.13 11.38
C THR A 244 -1.10 -8.42 10.15
N ASN A 245 -0.53 -8.32 8.95
CA ASN A 245 -1.26 -8.66 7.72
C ASN A 245 -1.74 -10.12 7.75
N GLU A 246 -0.93 -11.03 8.28
CA GLU A 246 -1.31 -12.44 8.43
C GLU A 246 -2.51 -12.62 9.37
N GLU A 247 -2.51 -11.95 10.55
CA GLU A 247 -3.65 -11.96 11.48
C GLU A 247 -4.91 -11.39 10.82
N VAL A 248 -4.79 -10.30 10.07
CA VAL A 248 -5.91 -9.68 9.33
C VAL A 248 -6.51 -10.69 8.35
N LEU A 249 -5.68 -11.35 7.54
CA LEU A 249 -6.14 -12.36 6.57
C LEU A 249 -6.83 -13.56 7.24
N GLN A 250 -6.46 -13.87 8.49
CA GLN A 250 -7.13 -14.91 9.28
C GLN A 250 -8.46 -14.46 9.89
N LEU A 251 -8.60 -13.16 10.18
CA LEU A 251 -9.79 -12.59 10.82
C LEU A 251 -10.89 -12.23 9.83
N LEU A 252 -10.53 -11.78 8.62
CA LEU A 252 -11.49 -11.32 7.61
C LEU A 252 -12.64 -12.30 7.34
N PRO A 253 -12.44 -13.62 7.19
CA PRO A 253 -13.54 -14.56 6.92
C PRO A 253 -14.60 -14.63 8.03
N ASN A 254 -14.30 -14.15 9.24
CA ASN A 254 -15.25 -14.13 10.37
C ASN A 254 -16.22 -12.94 10.34
N HIS A 255 -16.04 -12.00 9.41
CA HIS A 255 -16.92 -10.87 9.19
C HIS A 255 -17.82 -11.09 7.96
N ASP A 256 -18.80 -10.23 7.76
CA ASP A 256 -19.70 -10.24 6.62
C ASP A 256 -19.34 -9.18 5.59
N ALA A 257 -18.83 -8.03 6.05
CA ALA A 257 -18.42 -6.94 5.17
C ALA A 257 -17.24 -6.14 5.73
N LEU A 258 -16.35 -5.72 4.83
CA LEU A 258 -15.30 -4.72 5.11
C LEU A 258 -15.77 -3.34 4.64
N ILE A 259 -15.47 -2.31 5.42
CA ILE A 259 -15.69 -0.90 5.04
C ILE A 259 -14.35 -0.20 4.90
N LEU A 260 -14.06 0.32 3.71
CA LEU A 260 -12.96 1.22 3.43
C LEU A 260 -13.51 2.52 2.85
N HIS A 261 -13.74 3.53 3.70
CA HIS A 261 -14.34 4.81 3.32
C HIS A 261 -13.39 5.99 3.56
N SER A 262 -12.10 5.79 3.36
CA SER A 262 -11.04 6.80 3.52
C SER A 262 -11.31 8.07 2.70
N HIS A 263 -10.71 9.19 3.08
CA HIS A 263 -10.75 10.42 2.27
C HIS A 263 -9.97 10.25 0.95
N PHE A 264 -8.94 9.42 0.94
CA PHE A 264 -8.18 9.05 -0.26
C PHE A 264 -7.44 7.72 -0.05
N GLU A 265 -7.24 6.96 -1.13
CA GLU A 265 -6.44 5.74 -1.19
C GLU A 265 -5.65 5.67 -2.48
N THR A 266 -4.39 5.23 -2.39
CA THR A 266 -3.58 4.96 -3.57
C THR A 266 -3.96 3.66 -4.26
N PHE A 267 -4.45 2.66 -3.49
CA PHE A 267 -4.91 1.37 -4.00
C PHE A 267 -6.08 0.80 -3.19
N GLY A 268 -5.92 0.63 -1.87
CA GLY A 268 -6.95 0.03 -1.01
C GLY A 268 -6.85 -1.50 -0.96
N ILE A 269 -5.66 -2.04 -0.65
CA ILE A 269 -5.36 -3.49 -0.62
C ILE A 269 -6.39 -4.27 0.20
N THR A 270 -6.84 -3.74 1.33
CA THR A 270 -7.78 -4.42 2.25
C THR A 270 -9.13 -4.76 1.61
N VAL A 271 -9.57 -4.00 0.60
CA VAL A 271 -10.79 -4.32 -0.18
C VAL A 271 -10.62 -5.66 -0.89
N PHE A 272 -9.50 -5.87 -1.55
CA PHE A 272 -9.21 -7.11 -2.27
C PHE A 272 -9.00 -8.28 -1.31
N GLU A 273 -8.29 -8.06 -0.19
CA GLU A 273 -8.11 -9.06 0.86
C GLU A 273 -9.45 -9.53 1.41
N ALA A 274 -10.39 -8.61 1.68
CA ALA A 274 -11.75 -8.93 2.08
C ALA A 274 -12.50 -9.73 1.02
N ARG A 275 -12.37 -9.34 -0.25
CA ARG A 275 -13.01 -10.06 -1.36
C ARG A 275 -12.47 -11.48 -1.54
N THR A 276 -11.15 -11.67 -1.40
CA THR A 276 -10.56 -13.03 -1.44
C THR A 276 -10.98 -13.88 -0.23
N ALA A 277 -11.34 -13.25 0.89
CA ALA A 277 -11.91 -13.93 2.06
C ALA A 277 -13.39 -14.28 1.90
N GLY A 278 -14.04 -13.90 0.80
CA GLY A 278 -15.46 -14.17 0.54
C GLY A 278 -16.42 -13.30 1.37
N ILE A 279 -16.02 -12.08 1.72
CA ILE A 279 -16.89 -11.11 2.39
C ILE A 279 -17.14 -9.90 1.48
N TRP A 280 -18.26 -9.21 1.68
CA TRP A 280 -18.56 -7.98 0.97
C TRP A 280 -17.55 -6.88 1.26
N ALA A 281 -17.41 -5.91 0.38
CA ALA A 281 -16.65 -4.71 0.65
C ALA A 281 -17.44 -3.46 0.25
N ILE A 282 -17.36 -2.41 1.07
CA ILE A 282 -17.86 -1.07 0.71
C ILE A 282 -16.64 -0.18 0.51
N SER A 283 -16.58 0.49 -0.65
CA SER A 283 -15.43 1.32 -1.02
C SER A 283 -15.85 2.51 -1.89
N LYS A 284 -14.90 3.30 -2.37
CA LYS A 284 -15.15 4.46 -3.25
C LYS A 284 -14.65 4.22 -4.67
N SER A 285 -15.38 4.77 -5.64
CA SER A 285 -15.00 4.73 -7.06
C SER A 285 -13.70 5.51 -7.35
N THR A 286 -13.35 6.47 -6.50
CA THR A 286 -12.19 7.34 -6.64
C THR A 286 -10.88 6.73 -6.12
N PHE A 287 -10.93 5.56 -5.50
CA PHE A 287 -9.73 4.89 -5.00
C PHE A 287 -8.92 4.25 -6.13
N GLY A 288 -7.61 4.22 -5.95
CA GLY A 288 -6.71 3.74 -7.00
C GLY A 288 -6.93 2.30 -7.43
N GLY A 289 -7.45 1.44 -6.55
CA GLY A 289 -7.81 0.05 -6.85
C GLY A 289 -9.13 -0.15 -7.58
N ALA A 290 -9.98 0.88 -7.66
CA ALA A 290 -11.32 0.76 -8.21
C ALA A 290 -11.41 0.10 -9.61
N PRO A 291 -10.45 0.28 -10.53
CA PRO A 291 -10.47 -0.39 -11.83
C PRO A 291 -10.42 -1.93 -11.78
N TRP A 292 -10.03 -2.50 -10.64
CA TRP A 292 -9.95 -3.96 -10.44
C TRP A 292 -11.02 -4.51 -9.49
N TYR A 293 -12.01 -3.69 -9.06
CA TYR A 293 -13.09 -4.17 -8.19
C TYR A 293 -13.98 -5.18 -8.92
N ASP A 294 -14.43 -6.18 -8.19
CA ASP A 294 -15.43 -7.14 -8.64
C ASP A 294 -16.85 -6.77 -8.14
N ASP A 295 -17.85 -7.54 -8.54
CA ASP A 295 -19.27 -7.29 -8.19
C ASP A 295 -19.57 -7.37 -6.69
N GLY A 296 -18.63 -7.85 -5.88
CA GLY A 296 -18.77 -7.88 -4.42
C GLY A 296 -18.25 -6.61 -3.74
N VAL A 297 -17.84 -5.58 -4.50
CA VAL A 297 -17.49 -4.26 -3.98
C VAL A 297 -18.60 -3.28 -4.27
N LEU A 298 -19.28 -2.82 -3.21
CA LEU A 298 -20.32 -1.81 -3.30
C LEU A 298 -19.68 -0.41 -3.26
N ILE A 299 -20.12 0.46 -4.16
CA ILE A 299 -19.55 1.80 -4.30
C ILE A 299 -20.35 2.82 -3.50
N ALA A 300 -19.69 3.44 -2.55
CA ALA A 300 -20.25 4.46 -1.66
C ALA A 300 -19.39 5.73 -1.68
N ASP A 301 -19.60 6.61 -2.64
CA ASP A 301 -18.84 7.87 -2.76
C ASP A 301 -19.32 8.95 -1.79
N THR A 302 -20.55 8.85 -1.28
CA THR A 302 -21.17 9.80 -0.33
C THR A 302 -21.52 9.11 0.99
N LEU A 303 -21.84 9.93 1.98
CA LEU A 303 -22.31 9.48 3.29
C LEU A 303 -23.64 8.73 3.22
N GLU A 304 -24.58 9.25 2.42
CA GLU A 304 -25.87 8.63 2.17
C GLU A 304 -25.70 7.26 1.52
N ALA A 305 -24.86 7.17 0.47
CA ALA A 305 -24.55 5.91 -0.18
C ALA A 305 -23.92 4.90 0.80
N LEU A 306 -22.99 5.34 1.66
CA LEU A 306 -22.40 4.47 2.69
C LEU A 306 -23.47 3.89 3.62
N LYS A 307 -24.40 4.71 4.11
CA LYS A 307 -25.51 4.25 4.97
C LYS A 307 -26.43 3.27 4.26
N ASP A 308 -26.76 3.56 3.01
CA ASP A 308 -27.70 2.73 2.23
C ASP A 308 -27.06 1.38 1.90
N GLU A 309 -25.78 1.35 1.53
CA GLU A 309 -25.07 0.10 1.30
C GLU A 309 -24.89 -0.71 2.59
N MET A 310 -24.56 -0.09 3.71
CA MET A 310 -24.52 -0.80 5.00
C MET A 310 -25.87 -1.41 5.37
N LYS A 311 -26.99 -0.71 5.12
CA LYS A 311 -28.36 -1.24 5.38
C LYS A 311 -28.71 -2.38 4.44
N SER A 312 -28.37 -2.29 3.15
CA SER A 312 -28.65 -3.29 2.14
C SER A 312 -28.00 -4.63 2.50
N LEU A 313 -26.72 -4.56 2.95
CA LEU A 313 -25.93 -5.74 3.28
C LEU A 313 -26.46 -6.55 4.47
N ILE A 314 -27.14 -5.92 5.45
CA ILE A 314 -27.69 -6.65 6.63
C ILE A 314 -28.64 -7.79 6.22
N ARG A 315 -29.21 -7.71 5.03
CA ARG A 315 -30.15 -8.71 4.46
C ARG A 315 -29.53 -9.48 3.29
N ALA A 316 -28.29 -9.20 2.94
CA ALA A 316 -27.63 -9.84 1.81
C ALA A 316 -27.19 -11.26 2.16
N GLU A 317 -27.18 -12.11 1.15
CA GLU A 317 -26.54 -13.41 1.24
C GLU A 317 -25.01 -13.24 1.33
N LYS A 318 -24.32 -14.34 1.67
CA LYS A 318 -22.85 -14.35 1.73
C LYS A 318 -22.26 -13.95 0.36
N ALA A 319 -21.24 -13.10 0.38
CA ALA A 319 -20.56 -12.71 -0.83
C ALA A 319 -19.81 -13.89 -1.48
N PRO A 320 -19.76 -13.98 -2.80
CA PRO A 320 -18.89 -14.92 -3.48
C PRO A 320 -17.41 -14.56 -3.24
N VAL A 321 -16.53 -15.56 -3.31
CA VAL A 321 -15.07 -15.31 -3.20
C VAL A 321 -14.59 -14.59 -4.45
N GLY A 322 -13.96 -13.44 -4.28
CA GLY A 322 -13.33 -12.67 -5.36
C GLY A 322 -12.05 -13.33 -5.87
N LYS A 323 -11.78 -13.22 -7.18
CA LYS A 323 -10.57 -13.72 -7.83
C LYS A 323 -9.86 -12.58 -8.53
N PHE A 324 -8.58 -12.41 -8.22
CA PHE A 324 -7.77 -11.30 -8.70
C PHE A 324 -6.44 -11.79 -9.27
N ASP A 325 -6.50 -12.70 -10.24
CA ASP A 325 -5.32 -13.36 -10.85
C ASP A 325 -4.34 -12.32 -11.45
N ALA A 326 -4.87 -11.24 -12.03
CA ALA A 326 -4.07 -10.11 -12.53
C ALA A 326 -3.28 -9.37 -11.44
N LEU A 327 -3.66 -9.53 -10.15
CA LEU A 327 -2.99 -8.93 -9.00
C LEU A 327 -2.15 -9.96 -8.22
N SER A 328 -1.92 -11.12 -8.80
CA SER A 328 -1.09 -12.16 -8.19
C SER A 328 0.41 -11.83 -8.26
N SER A 329 1.19 -12.46 -7.39
CA SER A 329 2.66 -12.34 -7.41
C SER A 329 3.26 -12.78 -8.75
N GLU A 330 2.72 -13.83 -9.36
CA GLU A 330 3.15 -14.35 -10.66
C GLU A 330 2.87 -13.33 -11.77
N SER A 331 1.67 -12.79 -11.86
CA SER A 331 1.28 -11.82 -12.90
C SER A 331 2.09 -10.54 -12.81
N ILE A 332 2.12 -9.90 -11.64
CA ILE A 332 2.85 -8.65 -11.42
C ILE A 332 4.36 -8.85 -11.53
N GLY A 333 4.89 -9.98 -11.03
CA GLY A 333 6.31 -10.35 -11.19
C GLY A 333 6.72 -10.45 -12.66
N ALA A 334 5.88 -11.09 -13.48
CA ALA A 334 6.12 -11.19 -14.93
C ALA A 334 6.16 -9.82 -15.63
N GLU A 335 5.23 -8.91 -15.25
CA GLU A 335 5.22 -7.53 -15.77
C GLU A 335 6.48 -6.75 -15.37
N ILE A 336 6.92 -6.87 -14.12
CA ILE A 336 8.14 -6.20 -13.64
C ILE A 336 9.36 -6.76 -14.39
N HIS A 337 9.46 -8.06 -14.56
CA HIS A 337 10.56 -8.69 -15.35
C HIS A 337 10.56 -8.24 -16.81
N GLN A 338 9.39 -8.08 -17.42
CA GLN A 338 9.29 -7.54 -18.77
C GLN A 338 9.85 -6.12 -18.84
N LEU A 339 9.48 -5.23 -17.90
CA LEU A 339 10.02 -3.87 -17.81
C LEU A 339 11.54 -3.85 -17.63
N TYR A 340 12.09 -4.75 -16.84
CA TYR A 340 13.55 -4.87 -16.67
C TYR A 340 14.24 -5.24 -17.99
N ARG A 341 13.69 -6.18 -18.75
CA ARG A 341 14.23 -6.56 -20.08
C ARG A 341 14.14 -5.40 -21.07
N GLU A 342 13.00 -4.71 -21.15
CA GLU A 342 12.80 -3.57 -22.05
C GLU A 342 13.79 -2.42 -21.80
N ILE A 343 14.20 -2.17 -20.57
CA ILE A 343 15.14 -1.11 -20.20
C ILE A 343 16.57 -1.46 -20.57
N LEU A 344 16.93 -2.73 -20.56
CA LEU A 344 18.27 -3.20 -20.86
C LEU A 344 18.50 -3.36 -22.36
N GLY A 345 17.46 -3.45 -23.20
CA GLY A 345 17.51 -3.58 -24.65
C GLY A 345 17.46 -5.02 -25.03
#